data_75557379e9d834e2c85e1896c24f2496
#
_entry.id   75557379e9d834e2c85e1896c24f2496
#
_cell.length_a   1.000
_cell.length_b   1.000
_cell.length_c   1.000
_cell.angle_alpha   90.00
_cell.angle_beta   90.00
_cell.angle_gamma   90.00
#
_symmetry.space_group_name_H-M   'P 1'
#
loop_
_entity.id
_entity.type
_entity.pdbx_description
1 polymer ?
#
loop_
_entity_poly.entity_id
_entity_poly.type
_entity_poly.pdbx_seq_one_letter_code
_entity_poly.pdbx_strand_id
1 'polypeptide(L)'
;MNTTTSFPSVFTDNTVDQSSVSQTEKFLVFSVGKLNLALSIPIVEKILNYTAIHSSGTTATGIVHLENRSVTVIDLYQRLFNIKQANVSHAKQFLILAKNSQHESFGIVINETPTLFDVSLSQIRVLPASYRQNDTLNIASHVMIIPYKDDSLTVFLLDCDRLVSPV
;
A
#
# COMPACT_ATOMS: atom_id res chain seq x y z
N MET A 1 -2.85 -73.25 -31.35
CA MET A 1 -3.97 -72.44 -30.92
C MET A 1 -3.46 -71.40 -29.93
N ASN A 2 -3.18 -70.22 -30.42
CA ASN A 2 -2.65 -69.15 -29.61
C ASN A 2 -3.74 -68.09 -29.39
N THR A 3 -4.26 -68.01 -28.18
CA THR A 3 -5.15 -66.96 -27.74
C THR A 3 -4.30 -65.83 -27.18
N THR A 4 -4.16 -64.77 -27.94
CA THR A 4 -3.51 -63.54 -27.49
C THR A 4 -4.57 -62.71 -26.75
N THR A 5 -4.44 -62.66 -25.45
CA THR A 5 -5.25 -61.76 -24.63
C THR A 5 -4.63 -60.41 -24.65
N SER A 6 -5.25 -59.45 -25.32
CA SER A 6 -4.90 -58.04 -25.31
C SER A 6 -5.49 -57.41 -24.05
N PHE A 7 -4.60 -56.85 -23.20
CA PHE A 7 -5.03 -56.02 -22.08
C PHE A 7 -5.19 -54.57 -22.57
N PRO A 8 -6.33 -53.90 -22.28
CA PRO A 8 -6.41 -52.46 -22.53
C PRO A 8 -5.58 -51.71 -21.51
N SER A 9 -4.62 -50.96 -21.97
CA SER A 9 -3.89 -50.00 -21.17
C SER A 9 -4.84 -48.87 -20.74
N VAL A 10 -5.18 -48.84 -19.47
CA VAL A 10 -5.88 -47.71 -18.89
C VAL A 10 -4.86 -46.59 -18.68
N PHE A 11 -4.78 -45.68 -19.64
CA PHE A 11 -4.16 -44.39 -19.40
C PHE A 11 -5.12 -43.60 -18.52
N THR A 12 -4.88 -43.59 -17.20
CA THR A 12 -5.43 -42.60 -16.32
C THR A 12 -4.73 -41.30 -16.64
N ASP A 13 -5.39 -40.49 -17.44
CA ASP A 13 -5.03 -39.10 -17.65
C ASP A 13 -5.27 -38.36 -16.32
N ASN A 14 -4.24 -38.35 -15.46
CA ASN A 14 -4.17 -37.48 -14.32
C ASN A 14 -3.82 -36.08 -14.85
N THR A 15 -4.77 -35.42 -15.46
CA THR A 15 -4.79 -33.98 -15.53
C THR A 15 -4.94 -33.51 -14.10
N VAL A 16 -3.81 -33.37 -13.42
CA VAL A 16 -3.71 -32.53 -12.24
C VAL A 16 -4.09 -31.13 -12.71
N ASP A 17 -5.30 -30.78 -12.43
CA ASP A 17 -5.79 -29.40 -12.54
C ASP A 17 -4.86 -28.57 -11.62
N GLN A 18 -3.78 -28.04 -12.19
CA GLN A 18 -3.00 -27.00 -11.57
C GLN A 18 -3.89 -25.76 -11.56
N SER A 19 -4.86 -25.75 -10.63
CA SER A 19 -5.45 -24.51 -10.19
C SER A 19 -4.29 -23.62 -9.79
N SER A 20 -3.91 -22.71 -10.66
CA SER A 20 -2.94 -21.69 -10.41
C SER A 20 -3.44 -20.93 -9.17
N VAL A 21 -2.88 -21.26 -8.02
CA VAL A 21 -3.09 -20.50 -6.79
C VAL A 21 -2.60 -19.09 -7.13
N SER A 22 -3.52 -18.22 -7.43
CA SER A 22 -3.20 -16.82 -7.71
C SER A 22 -2.58 -16.26 -6.43
N GLN A 23 -1.28 -16.02 -6.47
CA GLN A 23 -0.60 -15.41 -5.34
C GLN A 23 -1.19 -14.02 -5.12
N THR A 24 -1.70 -13.80 -3.92
CA THR A 24 -2.23 -12.51 -3.49
C THR A 24 -1.36 -11.93 -2.38
N GLU A 25 -1.24 -10.62 -2.38
CA GLU A 25 -0.66 -9.88 -1.26
C GLU A 25 -1.70 -8.94 -0.65
N LYS A 26 -1.54 -8.68 0.63
CA LYS A 26 -2.45 -7.85 1.40
C LYS A 26 -1.87 -6.44 1.53
N PHE A 27 -2.70 -5.46 1.19
CA PHE A 27 -2.34 -4.04 1.22
C PHE A 27 -3.30 -3.25 2.10
N LEU A 28 -2.74 -2.27 2.80
CA LEU A 28 -3.50 -1.24 3.49
C LEU A 28 -3.69 -0.06 2.54
N VAL A 29 -4.92 0.19 2.11
CA VAL A 29 -5.29 1.24 1.16
C VAL A 29 -5.96 2.40 1.89
N PHE A 30 -5.58 3.61 1.55
CA PHE A 30 -6.14 4.85 2.10
C PHE A 30 -6.12 5.96 1.06
N SER A 31 -7.01 6.94 1.24
CA SER A 31 -7.14 8.07 0.32
C SER A 31 -6.42 9.30 0.86
N VAL A 32 -5.75 10.01 -0.04
CA VAL A 32 -5.15 11.32 0.23
C VAL A 32 -5.55 12.27 -0.92
N GLY A 33 -6.48 13.16 -0.64
CA GLY A 33 -7.13 13.96 -1.68
C GLY A 33 -7.86 13.06 -2.68
N LYS A 34 -7.47 13.13 -3.94
CA LYS A 34 -8.05 12.31 -5.02
C LYS A 34 -7.24 11.04 -5.33
N LEU A 35 -6.15 10.83 -4.61
CA LEU A 35 -5.27 9.69 -4.82
C LEU A 35 -5.59 8.57 -3.83
N ASN A 36 -5.59 7.34 -4.31
CA ASN A 36 -5.60 6.17 -3.47
C ASN A 36 -4.19 5.62 -3.39
N LEU A 37 -3.70 5.48 -2.18
CA LEU A 37 -2.34 5.06 -1.86
C LEU A 37 -2.38 3.76 -1.07
N ALA A 38 -1.32 3.00 -1.13
CA ALA A 38 -1.21 1.74 -0.40
C ALA A 38 0.15 1.54 0.26
N LEU A 39 0.12 0.78 1.34
CA LEU A 39 1.29 0.18 1.99
C LEU A 39 1.12 -1.34 2.00
N SER A 40 2.21 -2.06 1.78
CA SER A 40 2.25 -3.51 2.00
C SER A 40 2.11 -3.82 3.49
N ILE A 41 1.26 -4.78 3.85
CA ILE A 41 0.98 -5.08 5.27
C ILE A 41 2.24 -5.47 6.07
N PRO A 42 3.21 -6.22 5.53
CA PRO A 42 4.40 -6.58 6.30
C PRO A 42 5.21 -5.41 6.87
N ILE A 43 5.10 -4.21 6.26
CA ILE A 43 5.81 -3.02 6.75
C ILE A 43 4.98 -2.17 7.71
N VAL A 44 3.68 -2.42 7.82
CA VAL A 44 2.79 -1.69 8.74
C VAL A 44 2.94 -2.24 10.15
N GLU A 45 3.30 -1.38 11.10
CA GLU A 45 3.43 -1.76 12.50
C GLU A 45 2.08 -1.71 13.23
N LYS A 46 1.41 -0.57 13.16
CA LYS A 46 0.08 -0.36 13.77
C LYS A 46 -0.60 0.90 13.23
N ILE A 47 -1.90 0.99 13.48
CA ILE A 47 -2.73 2.15 13.18
C ILE A 47 -3.27 2.69 14.49
N LEU A 48 -3.08 3.97 14.73
CA LEU A 48 -3.49 4.66 15.95
C LEU A 48 -4.52 5.74 15.61
N ASN A 49 -5.44 5.99 16.54
CA ASN A 49 -6.18 7.24 16.50
C ASN A 49 -5.20 8.37 16.78
N TYR A 50 -5.21 9.38 15.94
CA TYR A 50 -4.30 10.50 16.04
C TYR A 50 -5.07 11.78 16.35
N THR A 51 -4.67 12.45 17.40
CA THR A 51 -5.08 13.80 17.65
C THR A 51 -3.90 14.69 17.31
N ALA A 52 -4.07 15.56 16.31
CA ALA A 52 -3.02 16.46 15.89
C ALA A 52 -2.49 17.24 17.09
N ILE A 53 -1.29 16.91 17.51
CA ILE A 53 -0.52 17.81 18.39
C ILE A 53 -0.07 18.91 17.45
N HIS A 54 -0.40 20.13 17.77
CA HIS A 54 -0.10 21.31 16.99
C HIS A 54 1.33 21.28 16.45
N SER A 55 1.50 20.83 15.21
CA SER A 55 2.77 21.01 14.52
C SER A 55 2.82 22.47 14.08
N SER A 56 3.60 23.27 14.75
CA SER A 56 3.93 24.64 14.33
C SER A 56 4.77 24.67 13.05
N GLY A 57 4.91 23.51 12.37
CA GLY A 57 5.79 23.33 11.22
C GLY A 57 5.20 23.85 9.92
N THR A 58 6.04 24.54 9.16
CA THR A 58 5.79 24.91 7.76
C THR A 58 6.09 23.76 6.80
N THR A 59 6.58 22.63 7.30
CA THR A 59 7.04 21.46 6.54
C THR A 59 6.06 20.30 6.62
N ALA A 60 6.04 19.47 5.58
CA ALA A 60 5.24 18.26 5.51
C ALA A 60 5.71 17.16 6.49
N THR A 61 6.79 17.39 7.20
CA THR A 61 7.42 16.43 8.12
C THR A 61 7.44 17.00 9.53
N GLY A 62 7.01 16.20 10.49
CA GLY A 62 7.01 16.52 11.91
C GLY A 62 7.60 15.38 12.75
N ILE A 63 7.68 15.58 14.06
CA ILE A 63 8.10 14.56 15.02
C ILE A 63 6.98 14.39 16.04
N VAL A 64 6.60 13.14 16.29
CA VAL A 64 5.64 12.76 17.31
C VAL A 64 6.31 11.87 18.35
N HIS A 65 6.06 12.15 19.61
CA HIS A 65 6.52 11.31 20.71
C HIS A 65 5.45 10.27 21.02
N LEU A 66 5.79 9.00 20.84
CA LEU A 66 4.91 7.87 21.11
C LEU A 66 5.56 7.00 22.18
N GLU A 67 4.89 6.90 23.33
CA GLU A 67 5.40 6.11 24.47
C GLU A 67 6.85 6.47 24.79
N ASN A 68 7.81 5.63 24.39
CA ASN A 68 9.23 5.78 24.72
C ASN A 68 10.11 6.17 23.51
N ARG A 69 9.52 6.53 22.38
CA ARG A 69 10.28 6.87 21.17
C ARG A 69 9.72 8.07 20.42
N SER A 70 10.59 8.75 19.71
CA SER A 70 10.21 9.78 18.75
C SER A 70 10.12 9.17 17.36
N VAL A 71 9.07 9.50 16.63
CA VAL A 71 8.82 8.99 15.27
C VAL A 71 8.64 10.17 14.34
N THR A 72 9.32 10.12 13.20
CA THR A 72 9.10 11.07 12.10
C THR A 72 7.73 10.82 11.50
N VAL A 73 6.93 11.86 11.40
CA VAL A 73 5.57 11.79 10.86
C VAL A 73 5.48 12.66 9.61
N ILE A 74 4.84 12.12 8.59
CA ILE A 74 4.71 12.74 7.28
C ILE A 74 3.23 13.07 7.04
N ASP A 75 2.95 14.33 6.75
CA ASP A 75 1.67 14.77 6.20
C ASP A 75 1.70 14.57 4.69
N LEU A 76 1.10 13.48 4.23
CA LEU A 76 1.09 13.15 2.81
C LEU A 76 0.31 14.15 1.97
N TYR A 77 -0.73 14.76 2.51
CA TYR A 77 -1.49 15.75 1.76
C TYR A 77 -0.62 16.97 1.44
N GLN A 78 0.08 17.48 2.46
CA GLN A 78 1.03 18.58 2.26
C GLN A 78 2.20 18.19 1.36
N ARG A 79 2.71 16.97 1.50
CA ARG A 79 3.81 16.44 0.68
C ARG A 79 3.46 16.33 -0.80
N LEU A 80 2.25 15.86 -1.10
CA LEU A 80 1.80 15.58 -2.48
C LEU A 80 1.29 16.84 -3.19
N PHE A 81 0.61 17.71 -2.47
CA PHE A 81 -0.10 18.84 -3.08
C PHE A 81 0.50 20.19 -2.71
N ASN A 82 1.50 20.23 -1.84
CA ASN A 82 2.13 21.44 -1.30
C ASN A 82 1.11 22.44 -0.69
N ILE A 83 0.01 21.91 -0.19
CA ILE A 83 -1.08 22.66 0.42
C ILE A 83 -1.23 22.17 1.86
N LYS A 84 -1.22 23.08 2.83
CA LYS A 84 -1.65 22.75 4.18
C LYS A 84 -3.15 22.48 4.15
N GLN A 85 -3.55 21.32 4.61
CA GLN A 85 -4.96 21.06 4.86
C GLN A 85 -5.44 22.05 5.89
N ALA A 86 -6.37 22.93 5.50
CA ALA A 86 -7.03 23.83 6.46
C ALA A 86 -7.57 22.98 7.61
N ASN A 87 -7.31 23.40 8.84
CA ASN A 87 -7.70 22.69 10.05
C ASN A 87 -9.12 22.13 9.92
N VAL A 88 -9.22 20.86 9.56
CA VAL A 88 -10.45 20.09 9.67
C VAL A 88 -10.55 19.76 11.15
N SER A 89 -10.86 20.80 11.93
CA SER A 89 -11.13 20.67 13.36
C SER A 89 -12.29 19.70 13.49
N HIS A 90 -12.07 18.57 14.14
CA HIS A 90 -13.00 17.49 14.47
C HIS A 90 -13.09 16.28 13.52
N ALA A 91 -12.37 16.20 12.41
CA ALA A 91 -12.27 14.96 11.66
C ALA A 91 -11.38 13.96 12.43
N LYS A 92 -11.82 12.70 12.50
CA LYS A 92 -10.97 11.63 13.03
C LYS A 92 -9.76 11.49 12.13
N GLN A 93 -8.58 11.61 12.71
CA GLN A 93 -7.32 11.34 12.04
C GLN A 93 -6.75 10.02 12.53
N PHE A 94 -6.02 9.36 11.67
CA PHE A 94 -5.31 8.14 11.98
C PHE A 94 -3.82 8.35 11.71
N LEU A 95 -3.00 7.73 12.54
CA LEU A 95 -1.56 7.63 12.35
C LEU A 95 -1.23 6.19 11.98
N ILE A 96 -0.77 5.98 10.75
CA ILE A 96 -0.23 4.69 10.32
C ILE A 96 1.26 4.70 10.65
N LEU A 97 1.69 3.78 11.51
CA LEU A 97 3.10 3.53 11.77
C LEU A 97 3.58 2.41 10.87
N ALA A 98 4.67 2.66 10.16
CA ALA A 98 5.28 1.72 9.23
C ALA A 98 6.82 1.78 9.32
N LYS A 99 7.48 0.84 8.66
CA LYS A 99 8.95 0.76 8.57
C LYS A 99 9.41 0.90 7.13
N ASN A 100 10.53 1.59 6.94
CA ASN A 100 11.25 1.61 5.67
C ASN A 100 12.13 0.35 5.50
N SER A 101 12.89 0.25 4.42
CA SER A 101 13.79 -0.88 4.15
C SER A 101 14.93 -1.03 5.18
N GLN A 102 15.26 0.04 5.88
CA GLN A 102 16.27 0.06 6.95
C GLN A 102 15.68 -0.24 8.33
N HIS A 103 14.41 -0.67 8.39
CA HIS A 103 13.66 -0.92 9.63
C HIS A 103 13.46 0.32 10.52
N GLU A 104 13.60 1.51 9.97
CA GLU A 104 13.31 2.75 10.69
C GLU A 104 11.81 3.02 10.66
N SER A 105 11.25 3.30 11.83
CA SER A 105 9.81 3.60 11.97
C SER A 105 9.53 5.04 11.54
N PHE A 106 8.45 5.21 10.79
CA PHE A 106 7.88 6.49 10.44
C PHE A 106 6.35 6.44 10.52
N GLY A 107 5.72 7.59 10.55
CA GLY A 107 4.27 7.72 10.61
C GLY A 107 3.70 8.46 9.42
N ILE A 108 2.50 8.08 9.02
CA ILE A 108 1.70 8.77 8.01
C ILE A 108 0.39 9.19 8.62
N VAL A 109 0.06 10.47 8.55
CA VAL A 109 -1.25 10.98 8.99
C VAL A 109 -2.25 10.90 7.85
N ILE A 110 -3.40 10.30 8.13
CA ILE A 110 -4.52 10.19 7.19
C ILE A 110 -5.83 10.63 7.85
N ASN A 111 -6.78 11.12 7.04
CA ASN A 111 -8.05 11.65 7.54
C ASN A 111 -9.22 10.68 7.34
N GLU A 112 -9.00 9.57 6.67
CA GLU A 112 -10.01 8.55 6.40
C GLU A 112 -9.58 7.20 6.95
N THR A 113 -10.55 6.35 7.25
CA THR A 113 -10.27 4.99 7.72
C THR A 113 -9.64 4.18 6.60
N PRO A 114 -8.44 3.61 6.80
CA PRO A 114 -7.82 2.76 5.80
C PRO A 114 -8.55 1.43 5.68
N THR A 115 -8.46 0.80 4.53
CA THR A 115 -9.11 -0.47 4.21
C THR A 115 -8.09 -1.50 3.73
N LEU A 116 -8.28 -2.75 4.12
CA LEU A 116 -7.46 -3.87 3.67
C LEU A 116 -7.99 -4.45 2.35
N PHE A 117 -7.08 -4.68 1.41
CA PHE A 117 -7.36 -5.36 0.15
C PHE A 117 -6.39 -6.51 -0.08
N ASP A 118 -6.92 -7.64 -0.54
CA ASP A 118 -6.14 -8.74 -1.11
C ASP A 118 -6.01 -8.50 -2.61
N VAL A 119 -4.80 -8.35 -3.10
CA VAL A 119 -4.51 -8.00 -4.49
C VAL A 119 -3.69 -9.11 -5.14
N SER A 120 -4.14 -9.61 -6.27
CA SER A 120 -3.35 -10.56 -7.06
C SER A 120 -2.07 -9.91 -7.56
N LEU A 121 -0.95 -10.62 -7.49
CA LEU A 121 0.33 -10.13 -8.03
C LEU A 121 0.23 -9.77 -9.52
N SER A 122 -0.66 -10.43 -10.25
CA SER A 122 -0.94 -10.13 -11.66
C SER A 122 -1.54 -8.74 -11.89
N GLN A 123 -2.13 -8.13 -10.87
CA GLN A 123 -2.74 -6.78 -10.92
C GLN A 123 -1.76 -5.66 -10.53
N ILE A 124 -0.55 -6.02 -10.11
CA ILE A 124 0.48 -5.07 -9.68
C ILE A 124 1.44 -4.82 -10.85
N ARG A 125 1.63 -3.56 -11.20
CA ARG A 125 2.52 -3.12 -12.28
C ARG A 125 3.52 -2.10 -11.76
N VAL A 126 4.76 -2.19 -12.22
CA VAL A 126 5.76 -1.15 -11.95
C VAL A 126 5.28 0.16 -12.56
N LEU A 127 5.32 1.22 -11.78
CA LEU A 127 4.96 2.55 -12.27
C LEU A 127 6.02 3.03 -13.27
N PRO A 128 5.65 3.40 -14.51
CA PRO A 128 6.60 3.86 -15.51
C PRO A 128 7.42 5.07 -15.04
N ALA A 129 8.67 5.17 -15.49
CA ALA A 129 9.58 6.22 -15.09
C ALA A 129 9.03 7.63 -15.38
N SER A 130 8.27 7.80 -16.45
CA SER A 130 7.62 9.07 -16.80
C SER A 130 6.65 9.57 -15.73
N TYR A 131 5.96 8.68 -15.04
CA TYR A 131 5.08 9.04 -13.92
C TYR A 131 5.88 9.34 -12.64
N ARG A 132 6.99 8.64 -12.44
CA ARG A 132 7.85 8.83 -11.27
C ARG A 132 8.68 10.12 -11.32
N GLN A 133 8.81 10.73 -12.49
CA GLN A 133 9.44 12.04 -12.67
C GLN A 133 8.51 13.20 -12.31
N ASN A 134 7.22 12.92 -12.15
CA ASN A 134 6.24 13.89 -11.68
C ASN A 134 6.40 14.09 -10.18
N ASP A 135 6.36 15.33 -9.72
CA ASP A 135 6.54 15.71 -8.31
C ASP A 135 5.53 15.02 -7.37
N THR A 136 4.36 14.67 -7.87
CA THR A 136 3.31 14.05 -7.06
C THR A 136 3.50 12.54 -6.90
N LEU A 137 3.90 11.81 -7.95
CA LEU A 137 3.99 10.34 -7.93
C LEU A 137 5.42 9.80 -7.77
N ASN A 138 6.39 10.66 -7.51
CA ASN A 138 7.79 10.26 -7.31
C ASN A 138 7.98 9.35 -6.07
N ILE A 139 7.03 9.37 -5.15
CA ILE A 139 7.01 8.54 -3.93
C ILE A 139 6.33 7.18 -4.13
N ALA A 140 5.83 6.88 -5.33
CA ALA A 140 5.19 5.61 -5.66
C ALA A 140 6.12 4.72 -6.49
N SER A 141 6.06 3.42 -6.26
CA SER A 141 6.83 2.40 -6.98
C SER A 141 6.00 1.63 -8.00
N HIS A 142 4.76 1.32 -7.66
CA HIS A 142 3.86 0.48 -8.44
C HIS A 142 2.46 1.09 -8.51
N VAL A 143 1.68 0.61 -9.47
CA VAL A 143 0.25 0.88 -9.59
C VAL A 143 -0.52 -0.43 -9.60
N MET A 144 -1.67 -0.44 -8.95
CA MET A 144 -2.59 -1.57 -8.86
C MET A 144 -3.97 -1.14 -9.33
N ILE A 145 -4.65 -2.02 -10.06
CA ILE A 145 -6.06 -1.85 -10.42
C ILE A 145 -6.87 -2.87 -9.63
N ILE A 146 -7.61 -2.40 -8.66
CA ILE A 146 -8.35 -3.24 -7.72
C ILE A 146 -9.84 -3.16 -8.07
N PRO A 147 -10.52 -4.29 -8.33
CA PRO A 147 -11.98 -4.30 -8.45
C PRO A 147 -12.62 -3.78 -7.16
N TYR A 148 -13.51 -2.81 -7.28
CA TYR A 148 -14.18 -2.21 -6.14
C TYR A 148 -15.62 -1.82 -6.48
N LYS A 149 -16.60 -2.44 -5.82
CA LYS A 149 -18.02 -2.32 -6.14
C LYS A 149 -18.27 -2.65 -7.62
N ASP A 150 -18.93 -1.77 -8.38
CA ASP A 150 -19.23 -1.94 -9.81
C ASP A 150 -18.16 -1.32 -10.72
N ASP A 151 -17.03 -0.89 -10.16
CA ASP A 151 -15.96 -0.19 -10.86
C ASP A 151 -14.57 -0.73 -10.46
N SER A 152 -13.53 0.00 -10.74
CA SER A 152 -12.16 -0.30 -10.35
C SER A 152 -11.51 0.89 -9.63
N LEU A 153 -10.64 0.58 -8.70
CA LEU A 153 -9.87 1.54 -7.94
C LEU A 153 -8.42 1.52 -8.41
N THR A 154 -7.93 2.66 -8.89
CA THR A 154 -6.51 2.83 -9.18
C THR A 154 -5.78 3.22 -7.90
N VAL A 155 -4.80 2.41 -7.49
CA VAL A 155 -4.07 2.56 -6.24
C VAL A 155 -2.58 2.60 -6.51
N PHE A 156 -1.87 3.54 -5.89
CA PHE A 156 -0.42 3.67 -6.00
C PHE A 156 0.26 3.13 -4.75
N LEU A 157 1.17 2.18 -4.95
CA LEU A 157 1.97 1.60 -3.87
C LEU A 157 3.12 2.54 -3.51
N LEU A 158 3.17 2.97 -2.27
CA LEU A 158 4.20 3.87 -1.76
C LEU A 158 5.56 3.19 -1.67
N ASP A 159 6.58 3.91 -2.09
CA ASP A 159 7.98 3.60 -1.84
C ASP A 159 8.39 4.32 -0.55
N CYS A 160 8.47 3.56 0.54
CA CYS A 160 8.70 4.12 1.86
C CYS A 160 10.09 4.75 2.01
N ASP A 161 11.10 4.25 1.28
CA ASP A 161 12.43 4.81 1.32
C ASP A 161 12.48 6.20 0.69
N ARG A 162 11.77 6.38 -0.42
CA ARG A 162 11.62 7.70 -1.05
C ARG A 162 10.76 8.65 -0.25
N LEU A 163 9.77 8.12 0.45
CA LEU A 163 8.88 8.92 1.27
C LEU A 163 9.63 9.55 2.45
N VAL A 164 10.52 8.81 3.09
CA VAL A 164 11.26 9.23 4.29
C VAL A 164 12.55 9.98 3.94
N SER A 165 13.10 9.78 2.73
CA SER A 165 14.31 10.48 2.30
C SER A 165 14.08 12.00 2.28
N PRO A 166 15.04 12.79 2.79
CA PRO A 166 14.99 14.23 2.62
C PRO A 166 15.06 14.59 1.12
N VAL A 167 14.24 15.55 0.72
CA VAL A 167 14.24 16.12 -0.63
C VAL A 167 15.43 17.03 -0.80
#